data_2f3e80157acda449e920d0aee8ee9d8e
#
_entry.id   2f3e80157acda449e920d0aee8ee9d8e
#
_cell.length_a   1.000
_cell.length_b   1.000
_cell.length_c   1.000
_cell.angle_alpha   90.00
_cell.angle_beta   90.00
_cell.angle_gamma   90.00
#
_symmetry.space_group_name_H-M   'P 1'
#
loop_
_entity.id
_entity.type
_entity.pdbx_description
1 polymer ?
#
loop_
_entity_poly.entity_id
_entity_poly.type
_entity_poly.pdbx_seq_one_letter_code
_entity_poly.pdbx_strand_id
1 'polypeptide(L)'
;MIHRFSLTVQLQRPWIAWALPQFRRQKRRSQGNQLSGYRLLSQSSARTRDEPEIFRGNLNVPVANCSEKYFDSQPKAELKLKEYLQYMKQKDRQDTLYLKDWHFHAAQRLQQPADPPVYRTPCLFASDWLNEFWEEQPELRDDFRFVYVGVAGTWTPFHADVFRSFSWSANVCGRKRWILLPPGEEEKLRSLSQLPFDVAGVLGAESPSAAVSSATLPAGVSVARLQPKTSPGGVRYFDVIQEAGEVMFVPSDWHHQVWNLRDTISINHNWLNAANVGHASRHLLASLTAVKAELADIADGSGAWLAQCQQLLKATHGMDVREFVELLCFAADRRLDGARGAAAVRGLDGWQHSRDHLRWDLARVRCVLRRLLALEDVTRAPDMDECLARAQRVIADIEEVCPPEAGGAPGPGQCDCGVCA
;
A
#
# COMPACT_ATOMS: atom_id res chain seq x y z
N MET A 1 -15.86 -3.04 2.91
CA MET A 1 -16.56 -1.74 3.01
C MET A 1 -15.53 -0.66 2.80
N ILE A 2 -15.70 0.21 1.79
CA ILE A 2 -14.78 1.33 1.53
C ILE A 2 -15.06 2.42 2.55
N HIS A 3 -14.02 2.94 3.15
CA HIS A 3 -14.10 4.05 4.09
C HIS A 3 -13.24 5.22 3.61
N ARG A 4 -13.84 6.39 3.56
CA ARG A 4 -13.17 7.68 3.43
C ARG A 4 -13.15 8.33 4.82
N PHE A 5 -11.96 8.66 5.29
CA PHE A 5 -11.77 9.25 6.61
C PHE A 5 -11.30 10.68 6.46
N SER A 6 -11.84 11.59 7.26
CA SER A 6 -11.19 12.88 7.53
C SER A 6 -10.19 12.65 8.66
N LEU A 7 -8.98 12.23 8.31
CA LEU A 7 -7.87 12.04 9.24
C LEU A 7 -6.82 13.12 8.96
N THR A 8 -6.45 13.85 10.00
CA THR A 8 -5.29 14.73 9.92
C THR A 8 -4.03 13.88 9.98
N VAL A 9 -3.37 13.65 8.84
CA VAL A 9 -2.00 13.13 8.84
C VAL A 9 -1.13 14.23 9.43
N GLN A 10 -0.55 13.97 10.60
CA GLN A 10 0.36 14.91 11.24
C GLN A 10 1.66 14.98 10.44
N LEU A 11 1.77 16.00 9.59
CA LEU A 11 3.04 16.33 8.95
C LEU A 11 3.92 17.00 10.01
N GLN A 12 5.03 16.39 10.33
CA GLN A 12 5.95 16.92 11.34
C GLN A 12 6.76 18.12 10.83
N ARG A 13 6.87 18.30 9.52
CA ARG A 13 7.55 19.46 8.91
C ARG A 13 6.77 20.04 7.72
N PRO A 14 6.66 21.38 7.58
CA PRO A 14 5.87 22.04 6.53
C PRO A 14 6.55 22.09 5.15
N TRP A 15 7.63 21.37 4.91
CA TRP A 15 8.47 21.49 3.73
C TRP A 15 7.80 21.06 2.41
N ILE A 16 6.86 20.11 2.42
CA ILE A 16 6.08 19.76 1.21
C ILE A 16 5.35 21.00 0.66
N ALA A 17 4.78 21.81 1.55
CA ALA A 17 4.16 23.07 1.17
C ALA A 17 5.21 24.15 0.78
N TRP A 18 6.47 23.97 1.18
CA TRP A 18 7.54 24.93 0.92
C TRP A 18 8.24 24.65 -0.42
N ALA A 19 8.45 23.40 -0.76
CA ALA A 19 9.08 22.98 -2.03
C ALA A 19 8.24 23.33 -3.28
N LEU A 20 6.94 23.54 -3.11
CA LEU A 20 6.00 23.76 -4.21
C LEU A 20 5.21 25.05 -4.03
N PRO A 21 5.73 26.23 -4.44
CA PRO A 21 5.08 27.54 -4.29
C PRO A 21 3.66 27.62 -4.83
N GLN A 22 3.33 26.85 -5.88
CA GLN A 22 1.98 26.76 -6.44
C GLN A 22 0.94 26.26 -5.42
N PHE A 23 1.32 25.32 -4.54
CA PHE A 23 0.44 24.81 -3.50
C PHE A 23 0.20 25.80 -2.35
N ARG A 24 1.12 26.77 -2.14
CA ARG A 24 0.90 27.89 -1.19
C ARG A 24 -0.25 28.80 -1.62
N ARG A 25 -0.44 29.01 -2.93
CA ARG A 25 -1.51 29.89 -3.47
C ARG A 25 -2.89 29.25 -3.32
N GLN A 26 -2.99 27.93 -3.43
CA GLN A 26 -4.25 27.20 -3.19
C GLN A 26 -4.67 27.31 -1.71
N LYS A 27 -3.73 27.23 -0.77
CA LYS A 27 -4.00 27.35 0.66
C LYS A 27 -4.55 28.75 1.05
N ARG A 28 -4.09 29.81 0.41
CA ARG A 28 -4.60 31.18 0.65
C ARG A 28 -6.01 31.42 0.10
N ARG A 29 -6.43 30.70 -0.93
CA ARG A 29 -7.80 30.81 -1.51
C ARG A 29 -8.84 29.96 -0.75
N SER A 30 -8.42 28.87 -0.09
CA SER A 30 -9.29 28.00 0.70
C SER A 30 -9.46 28.44 2.16
N GLN A 31 -8.65 29.37 2.64
CA GLN A 31 -8.71 29.88 4.03
C GLN A 31 -9.80 30.94 4.30
N GLY A 32 -10.70 31.21 3.33
CA GLY A 32 -11.85 32.11 3.52
C GLY A 32 -12.95 31.57 4.47
N ASN A 33 -12.93 30.30 4.88
CA ASN A 33 -13.85 29.76 5.88
C ASN A 33 -13.14 28.70 6.74
N GLN A 34 -13.00 29.04 7.99
CA GLN A 34 -12.72 28.23 9.19
C GLN A 34 -12.25 26.77 8.97
N LEU A 35 -10.95 26.56 9.00
CA LEU A 35 -10.34 25.26 9.33
C LEU A 35 -9.56 25.42 10.65
N SER A 36 -10.27 25.29 11.77
CA SER A 36 -9.68 25.08 13.09
C SER A 36 -9.20 23.64 13.18
N GLY A 37 -7.92 23.39 12.99
CA GLY A 37 -7.33 22.05 13.16
C GLY A 37 -5.88 21.93 12.74
N TYR A 38 -5.40 22.78 11.88
CA TYR A 38 -3.98 22.83 11.52
C TYR A 38 -3.24 23.84 12.40
N ARG A 39 -2.80 23.44 13.60
CA ARG A 39 -1.72 24.15 14.27
C ARG A 39 -0.43 23.91 13.51
N LEU A 40 -0.21 24.66 12.45
CA LEU A 40 1.14 24.94 11.97
C LEU A 40 1.81 25.70 13.12
N LEU A 41 2.78 25.09 13.78
CA LEU A 41 3.76 25.81 14.58
C LEU A 41 4.54 26.72 13.63
N SER A 42 3.98 27.91 13.39
CA SER A 42 4.69 29.01 12.77
C SER A 42 5.46 29.71 13.87
N GLN A 43 6.70 29.29 14.11
CA GLN A 43 7.74 30.13 14.68
C GLN A 43 9.10 29.45 14.49
N SER A 44 9.82 29.87 13.48
CA SER A 44 11.16 30.46 13.61
C SER A 44 11.66 30.89 12.24
N SER A 45 11.83 32.17 12.11
CA SER A 45 12.64 32.81 11.08
C SER A 45 14.11 32.58 11.42
N ALA A 46 14.65 31.43 11.05
CA ALA A 46 16.07 31.23 10.93
C ALA A 46 16.28 30.47 9.64
N ARG A 47 16.80 31.13 8.61
CA ARG A 47 17.40 30.49 7.44
C ARG A 47 18.61 29.71 7.95
N THR A 48 18.45 28.44 8.26
CA THR A 48 19.56 27.54 8.48
C THR A 48 20.16 27.21 7.12
N ARG A 49 21.47 27.42 6.99
CA ARG A 49 22.28 27.22 5.77
C ARG A 49 22.37 25.76 5.29
N ASP A 50 21.80 24.83 6.01
CA ASP A 50 21.83 23.40 5.68
C ASP A 50 20.43 22.91 5.29
N GLU A 51 20.02 23.23 4.04
CA GLU A 51 18.90 22.49 3.44
C GLU A 51 19.35 21.04 3.20
N PRO A 52 18.57 20.06 3.66
CA PRO A 52 18.85 18.66 3.40
C PRO A 52 19.05 18.39 1.91
N GLU A 53 19.97 17.50 1.57
CA GLU A 53 20.36 17.21 0.19
C GLU A 53 19.18 16.70 -0.65
N ILE A 54 18.25 16.01 -0.01
CA ILE A 54 16.94 15.61 -0.57
C ILE A 54 16.19 16.81 -1.18
N PHE A 55 16.33 18.01 -0.62
CA PHE A 55 15.65 19.23 -1.08
C PHE A 55 16.50 20.07 -2.05
N ARG A 56 17.79 19.74 -2.20
CA ARG A 56 18.65 20.35 -3.24
C ARG A 56 18.29 19.87 -4.65
N GLY A 57 17.33 18.91 -4.76
CA GLY A 57 16.77 18.49 -6.04
C GLY A 57 17.64 17.59 -6.90
N ASN A 58 18.78 17.11 -6.38
CA ASN A 58 19.68 16.22 -7.13
C ASN A 58 19.28 14.73 -7.02
N LEU A 59 18.29 14.41 -6.16
CA LEU A 59 17.78 13.06 -6.00
C LEU A 59 17.06 12.60 -7.28
N ASN A 60 17.33 11.36 -7.70
CA ASN A 60 16.55 10.70 -8.73
C ASN A 60 15.21 10.28 -8.16
N VAL A 61 14.15 10.48 -8.93
CA VAL A 61 12.78 10.10 -8.56
C VAL A 61 12.11 9.36 -9.72
N PRO A 62 11.27 8.35 -9.46
CA PRO A 62 10.56 7.64 -10.49
C PRO A 62 9.41 8.49 -11.04
N VAL A 63 9.34 8.60 -12.35
CA VAL A 63 8.32 9.39 -13.06
C VAL A 63 7.69 8.54 -14.15
N ALA A 64 6.38 8.41 -14.12
CA ALA A 64 5.61 7.73 -15.14
C ALA A 64 5.07 8.72 -16.18
N ASN A 65 5.05 8.34 -17.46
CA ASN A 65 4.37 9.09 -18.51
C ASN A 65 2.93 8.59 -18.66
N CYS A 66 1.97 9.38 -18.20
CA CYS A 66 0.54 9.05 -18.28
C CYS A 66 -0.04 9.14 -19.71
N SER A 67 0.69 9.71 -20.64
CA SER A 67 0.27 9.82 -22.05
C SER A 67 0.55 8.53 -22.85
N GLU A 68 1.32 7.61 -22.28
CA GLU A 68 1.76 6.38 -22.92
C GLU A 68 1.29 5.14 -22.18
N LYS A 69 1.17 4.04 -22.92
CA LYS A 69 0.89 2.71 -22.38
C LYS A 69 2.02 1.76 -22.76
N TYR A 70 2.53 1.03 -21.77
CA TYR A 70 3.50 -0.04 -21.96
C TYR A 70 3.00 -1.30 -21.24
N PHE A 71 2.56 -2.32 -22.00
CA PHE A 71 1.79 -3.45 -21.47
C PHE A 71 0.58 -2.97 -20.64
N ASP A 72 0.49 -3.36 -19.38
CA ASP A 72 -0.59 -2.98 -18.44
C ASP A 72 -0.21 -1.82 -17.53
N SER A 73 0.86 -1.10 -17.84
CA SER A 73 1.37 0.01 -17.04
C SER A 73 1.69 1.24 -17.90
N GLN A 74 2.04 2.33 -17.24
CA GLN A 74 2.62 3.51 -17.84
C GLN A 74 4.16 3.39 -17.79
N PRO A 75 4.90 3.72 -18.87
CA PRO A 75 6.34 3.66 -18.85
C PRO A 75 6.92 4.60 -17.80
N LYS A 76 7.93 4.13 -17.07
CA LYS A 76 8.62 4.88 -16.03
C LYS A 76 10.04 5.23 -16.46
N ALA A 77 10.49 6.42 -16.06
CA ALA A 77 11.86 6.88 -16.19
C ALA A 77 12.31 7.49 -14.86
N GLU A 78 13.61 7.60 -14.65
CA GLU A 78 14.17 8.37 -13.54
C GLU A 78 14.51 9.78 -13.99
N LEU A 79 14.02 10.77 -13.27
CA LEU A 79 14.36 12.18 -13.43
C LEU A 79 14.97 12.75 -12.16
N LYS A 80 15.76 13.82 -12.29
CA LYS A 80 16.13 14.61 -11.11
C LYS A 80 14.89 15.30 -10.54
N LEU A 81 14.71 15.27 -9.23
CA LEU A 81 13.59 15.94 -8.57
C LEU A 81 13.44 17.40 -9.00
N LYS A 82 14.56 18.13 -9.13
CA LYS A 82 14.56 19.52 -9.61
C LYS A 82 13.98 19.67 -11.00
N GLU A 83 14.26 18.73 -11.90
CA GLU A 83 13.77 18.73 -13.29
C GLU A 83 12.27 18.48 -13.31
N TYR A 84 11.80 17.50 -12.52
CA TYR A 84 10.38 17.25 -12.34
C TYR A 84 9.63 18.46 -11.75
N LEU A 85 10.21 19.13 -10.76
CA LEU A 85 9.62 20.37 -10.19
C LEU A 85 9.63 21.55 -11.17
N GLN A 86 10.59 21.61 -12.11
CA GLN A 86 10.58 22.59 -13.21
C GLN A 86 9.48 22.26 -14.23
N TYR A 87 9.34 20.98 -14.61
CA TYR A 87 8.25 20.50 -15.44
C TYR A 87 6.87 20.89 -14.85
N MET A 88 6.64 20.71 -13.55
CA MET A 88 5.38 21.09 -12.91
C MET A 88 5.03 22.58 -13.04
N LYS A 89 6.01 23.46 -13.24
CA LYS A 89 5.82 24.91 -13.42
C LYS A 89 5.49 25.31 -14.83
N GLN A 90 5.71 24.44 -15.82
CA GLN A 90 5.41 24.72 -17.22
C GLN A 90 3.90 24.81 -17.43
N LYS A 91 3.46 25.72 -18.31
CA LYS A 91 2.05 25.88 -18.68
C LYS A 91 1.68 24.95 -19.84
N ASP A 92 2.56 24.88 -20.83
CA ASP A 92 2.36 24.12 -22.08
C ASP A 92 3.20 22.83 -22.00
N ARG A 93 2.63 21.77 -21.42
CA ARG A 93 3.27 20.46 -21.26
C ARG A 93 2.90 19.59 -22.46
N GLN A 94 3.89 18.96 -23.08
CA GLN A 94 3.66 17.99 -24.16
C GLN A 94 3.25 16.63 -23.57
N ASP A 95 3.90 16.21 -22.48
CA ASP A 95 3.63 14.95 -21.78
C ASP A 95 2.94 15.19 -20.44
N THR A 96 2.20 14.20 -19.99
CA THR A 96 1.58 14.18 -18.65
C THR A 96 2.40 13.29 -17.72
N LEU A 97 3.41 13.89 -17.08
CA LEU A 97 4.35 13.20 -16.23
C LEU A 97 3.85 13.15 -14.77
N TYR A 98 3.97 11.97 -14.15
CA TYR A 98 3.53 11.70 -12.80
C TYR A 98 4.66 11.06 -11.97
N LEU A 99 5.19 11.80 -10.98
CA LEU A 99 6.08 11.25 -9.97
C LEU A 99 5.23 10.34 -9.08
N LYS A 100 5.45 9.05 -9.18
CA LYS A 100 4.72 8.03 -8.40
C LYS A 100 5.64 6.88 -7.99
N ASP A 101 5.23 6.15 -6.98
CA ASP A 101 5.97 5.03 -6.40
C ASP A 101 7.37 5.47 -5.87
N TRP A 102 7.46 6.69 -5.35
CA TRP A 102 8.69 7.19 -4.76
C TRP A 102 8.81 6.72 -3.30
N HIS A 103 9.79 5.86 -3.03
CA HIS A 103 10.17 5.37 -1.70
C HIS A 103 10.83 6.48 -0.87
N PHE A 104 10.05 7.52 -0.60
CA PHE A 104 10.56 8.73 0.04
C PHE A 104 11.09 8.47 1.45
N HIS A 105 10.39 7.62 2.22
CA HIS A 105 10.76 7.30 3.60
C HIS A 105 12.10 6.56 3.65
N ALA A 106 12.29 5.55 2.77
CA ALA A 106 13.56 4.83 2.64
C ALA A 106 14.68 5.78 2.21
N ALA A 107 14.44 6.67 1.23
CA ALA A 107 15.41 7.67 0.78
C ALA A 107 15.78 8.65 1.90
N GLN A 108 14.84 9.09 2.72
CA GLN A 108 15.08 9.97 3.85
C GLN A 108 15.95 9.29 4.93
N ARG A 109 15.63 8.05 5.29
CA ARG A 109 16.38 7.28 6.29
C ARG A 109 17.86 7.11 5.90
N LEU A 110 18.13 6.88 4.62
CA LEU A 110 19.50 6.73 4.11
C LEU A 110 20.31 8.02 4.15
N GLN A 111 19.69 9.14 3.81
CA GLN A 111 20.39 10.42 3.73
C GLN A 111 20.46 11.14 5.08
N GLN A 112 19.47 10.94 5.93
CA GLN A 112 19.34 11.66 7.20
C GLN A 112 18.73 10.76 8.29
N PRO A 113 19.46 9.73 8.74
CA PRO A 113 18.95 8.75 9.71
C PRO A 113 18.60 9.37 11.08
N ALA A 114 19.22 10.51 11.43
CA ALA A 114 18.95 11.21 12.69
C ALA A 114 17.73 12.15 12.64
N ASP A 115 17.16 12.40 11.45
CA ASP A 115 16.01 13.27 11.31
C ASP A 115 14.71 12.54 11.67
N PRO A 116 13.80 13.19 12.39
CA PRO A 116 12.49 12.61 12.67
C PRO A 116 11.72 12.37 11.37
N PRO A 117 10.85 11.36 11.32
CA PRO A 117 10.05 11.07 10.14
C PRO A 117 9.19 12.28 9.76
N VAL A 118 8.99 12.47 8.46
CA VAL A 118 8.26 13.64 7.92
C VAL A 118 6.78 13.61 8.29
N TYR A 119 6.22 12.45 8.44
CA TYR A 119 4.85 12.22 8.86
C TYR A 119 4.79 11.05 9.84
N ARG A 120 3.68 10.90 10.51
CA ARG A 120 3.40 9.76 11.37
C ARG A 120 2.24 8.96 10.79
N THR A 121 2.40 7.65 10.74
CA THR A 121 1.33 6.72 10.34
C THR A 121 0.13 6.88 11.28
N PRO A 122 -1.10 7.05 10.78
CA PRO A 122 -2.28 7.09 11.63
C PRO A 122 -2.43 5.79 12.43
N CYS A 123 -2.87 5.89 13.69
CA CYS A 123 -2.96 4.72 14.59
C CYS A 123 -3.82 3.56 14.04
N LEU A 124 -4.82 3.87 13.22
CA LEU A 124 -5.67 2.87 12.57
C LEU A 124 -4.91 1.96 11.59
N PHE A 125 -3.75 2.40 11.09
CA PHE A 125 -2.93 1.70 10.11
C PHE A 125 -1.56 1.27 10.65
N ALA A 126 -1.37 1.34 11.97
CA ALA A 126 -0.08 1.13 12.62
C ALA A 126 0.31 -0.35 12.78
N SER A 127 -0.65 -1.29 12.69
CA SER A 127 -0.36 -2.72 12.62
C SER A 127 -0.02 -3.08 11.18
N ASP A 128 1.24 -2.97 10.82
CA ASP A 128 1.73 -3.09 9.43
C ASP A 128 2.95 -4.00 9.40
N TRP A 129 2.70 -5.32 9.28
CA TRP A 129 3.74 -6.35 9.26
C TRP A 129 4.69 -6.20 8.09
N LEU A 130 4.17 -5.70 6.95
CA LEU A 130 4.94 -5.55 5.72
C LEU A 130 6.04 -4.49 5.89
N ASN A 131 5.68 -3.30 6.33
CA ASN A 131 6.65 -2.22 6.52
C ASN A 131 7.49 -2.42 7.81
N GLU A 132 6.97 -3.08 8.86
CA GLU A 132 7.77 -3.52 10.01
C GLU A 132 8.89 -4.46 9.57
N PHE A 133 8.61 -5.43 8.68
CA PHE A 133 9.58 -6.39 8.15
C PHE A 133 10.68 -5.71 7.34
N TRP A 134 10.32 -4.76 6.47
CA TRP A 134 11.28 -4.03 5.66
C TRP A 134 12.10 -3.01 6.46
N GLU A 135 11.56 -2.48 7.56
CA GLU A 135 12.32 -1.60 8.46
C GLU A 135 13.51 -2.30 9.13
N GLU A 136 13.42 -3.60 9.38
CA GLU A 136 14.51 -4.40 9.95
C GLU A 136 15.55 -4.84 8.90
N GLN A 137 15.35 -4.51 7.63
CA GLN A 137 16.24 -4.83 6.52
C GLN A 137 16.69 -3.56 5.77
N PRO A 138 17.39 -2.63 6.45
CA PRO A 138 17.73 -1.32 5.89
C PRO A 138 18.65 -1.40 4.67
N GLU A 139 19.39 -2.49 4.50
CA GLU A 139 20.27 -2.76 3.36
C GLU A 139 19.48 -2.93 2.04
N LEU A 140 18.25 -3.38 2.10
CA LEU A 140 17.41 -3.58 0.91
C LEU A 140 16.86 -2.26 0.36
N ARG A 141 16.95 -1.18 1.13
CA ARG A 141 16.55 0.19 0.73
C ARG A 141 15.14 0.29 0.16
N ASP A 142 14.27 -0.61 0.57
CA ASP A 142 12.91 -0.73 0.09
C ASP A 142 11.91 -0.53 1.23
N ASP A 143 10.69 -0.21 0.89
CA ASP A 143 9.53 -0.18 1.76
C ASP A 143 8.27 -0.11 0.88
N PHE A 144 7.09 -0.24 1.48
CA PHE A 144 5.81 -0.09 0.78
C PHE A 144 5.12 1.22 1.17
N ARG A 145 5.92 2.28 1.28
CA ARG A 145 5.53 3.65 1.63
C ARG A 145 5.94 4.60 0.52
N PHE A 146 4.97 5.19 -0.12
CA PHE A 146 5.18 5.95 -1.33
C PHE A 146 4.73 7.39 -1.18
N VAL A 147 5.44 8.31 -1.83
CA VAL A 147 4.99 9.68 -2.07
C VAL A 147 4.68 9.83 -3.54
N TYR A 148 3.52 10.42 -3.82
CA TYR A 148 3.06 10.75 -5.16
C TYR A 148 2.92 12.24 -5.31
N VAL A 149 3.46 12.77 -6.41
CA VAL A 149 3.37 14.20 -6.77
C VAL A 149 2.95 14.30 -8.21
N GLY A 150 1.77 14.82 -8.49
CA GLY A 150 1.22 14.89 -9.84
C GLY A 150 0.55 16.21 -10.16
N VAL A 151 0.66 16.62 -11.40
CA VAL A 151 -0.13 17.74 -11.94
C VAL A 151 -1.56 17.29 -12.23
N ALA A 152 -2.48 18.24 -12.38
CA ALA A 152 -3.83 17.94 -12.84
C ALA A 152 -3.81 17.15 -14.16
N GLY A 153 -4.65 16.11 -14.26
CA GLY A 153 -4.72 15.22 -15.42
C GLY A 153 -3.82 13.98 -15.32
N THR A 154 -2.89 13.90 -14.37
CA THR A 154 -2.13 12.67 -14.12
C THR A 154 -3.04 11.60 -13.49
N TRP A 155 -2.73 10.31 -13.74
CA TRP A 155 -3.58 9.21 -13.32
C TRP A 155 -2.81 7.90 -13.18
N THR A 156 -3.42 6.94 -12.50
CA THR A 156 -2.91 5.57 -12.35
C THR A 156 -3.87 4.62 -13.06
N PRO A 157 -3.40 3.68 -13.89
CA PRO A 157 -4.23 2.71 -14.57
C PRO A 157 -5.07 1.85 -13.59
N PHE A 158 -6.09 1.18 -14.12
CA PHE A 158 -6.95 0.29 -13.35
C PHE A 158 -6.17 -0.93 -12.88
N HIS A 159 -6.07 -1.13 -11.57
CA HIS A 159 -5.26 -2.17 -10.94
C HIS A 159 -5.81 -2.56 -9.57
N ALA A 160 -5.32 -3.64 -9.02
CA ALA A 160 -5.39 -3.93 -7.59
C ALA A 160 -3.99 -3.78 -6.98
N ASP A 161 -3.94 -3.47 -5.69
CA ASP A 161 -2.68 -3.28 -4.97
C ASP A 161 -1.80 -4.53 -4.93
N VAL A 162 -0.49 -4.31 -4.84
CA VAL A 162 0.52 -5.39 -4.74
C VAL A 162 0.18 -6.32 -3.57
N PHE A 163 0.47 -7.62 -3.72
CA PHE A 163 0.14 -8.68 -2.73
C PHE A 163 -1.35 -8.77 -2.36
N ARG A 164 -2.25 -8.09 -3.04
CA ARG A 164 -3.62 -7.88 -2.56
C ARG A 164 -3.63 -7.31 -1.14
N SER A 165 -2.67 -6.50 -0.83
CA SER A 165 -2.55 -5.79 0.45
C SER A 165 -3.71 -4.82 0.66
N PHE A 166 -3.89 -4.37 1.88
CA PHE A 166 -4.59 -3.12 2.12
C PHE A 166 -3.74 -1.95 1.65
N SER A 167 -4.37 -0.86 1.25
CA SER A 167 -3.67 0.41 1.12
C SER A 167 -4.44 1.56 1.76
N TRP A 168 -3.71 2.60 2.12
CA TRP A 168 -4.29 3.89 2.45
C TRP A 168 -3.58 4.99 1.70
N SER A 169 -4.34 5.99 1.28
CA SER A 169 -3.83 7.16 0.55
C SER A 169 -4.28 8.43 1.25
N ALA A 170 -3.34 9.16 1.84
CA ALA A 170 -3.57 10.46 2.44
C ALA A 170 -3.33 11.56 1.40
N ASN A 171 -4.37 12.28 1.02
CA ASN A 171 -4.27 13.42 0.13
C ASN A 171 -3.82 14.67 0.90
N VAL A 172 -2.54 15.02 0.80
CA VAL A 172 -1.96 16.16 1.51
C VAL A 172 -2.45 17.50 0.93
N CYS A 173 -2.54 17.56 -0.40
CA CYS A 173 -3.08 18.72 -1.11
C CYS A 173 -3.60 18.31 -2.49
N GLY A 174 -4.43 19.17 -3.10
CA GLY A 174 -5.06 18.89 -4.38
C GLY A 174 -6.39 18.16 -4.23
N ARG A 175 -6.80 17.46 -5.29
CA ARG A 175 -8.08 16.78 -5.38
C ARG A 175 -7.95 15.56 -6.26
N LYS A 176 -8.43 14.40 -5.80
CA LYS A 176 -8.40 13.14 -6.54
C LYS A 176 -9.80 12.62 -6.81
N ARG A 177 -9.95 11.88 -7.89
CA ARG A 177 -11.13 11.04 -8.16
C ARG A 177 -10.70 9.59 -8.17
N TRP A 178 -11.51 8.76 -7.54
CA TRP A 178 -11.34 7.31 -7.43
C TRP A 178 -12.51 6.60 -8.05
N ILE A 179 -12.25 5.62 -8.90
CA ILE A 179 -13.20 4.58 -9.26
C ILE A 179 -12.72 3.29 -8.60
N LEU A 180 -13.58 2.66 -7.81
CA LEU A 180 -13.25 1.44 -7.07
C LEU A 180 -14.34 0.38 -7.31
N LEU A 181 -13.91 -0.83 -7.62
CA LEU A 181 -14.79 -1.98 -7.85
C LEU A 181 -14.68 -2.98 -6.70
N PRO A 182 -15.81 -3.45 -6.14
CA PRO A 182 -15.80 -4.57 -5.21
C PRO A 182 -15.22 -5.83 -5.86
N PRO A 183 -14.59 -6.73 -5.08
CA PRO A 183 -14.07 -7.99 -5.61
C PRO A 183 -15.12 -8.77 -6.43
N GLY A 184 -14.72 -9.26 -7.60
CA GLY A 184 -15.56 -9.99 -8.55
C GLY A 184 -16.28 -9.10 -9.57
N GLU A 185 -16.42 -7.80 -9.33
CA GLU A 185 -17.04 -6.89 -10.32
C GLU A 185 -16.08 -6.60 -11.49
N GLU A 186 -14.77 -6.63 -11.26
CA GLU A 186 -13.73 -6.49 -12.27
C GLU A 186 -13.77 -7.61 -13.32
N GLU A 187 -14.20 -8.81 -12.92
CA GLU A 187 -14.30 -9.96 -13.84
C GLU A 187 -15.32 -9.74 -14.95
N LYS A 188 -16.36 -8.94 -14.69
CA LYS A 188 -17.35 -8.53 -15.70
C LYS A 188 -16.76 -7.62 -16.78
N LEU A 189 -15.60 -7.03 -16.53
CA LEU A 189 -14.88 -6.14 -17.44
C LEU A 189 -13.79 -6.86 -18.22
N ARG A 190 -13.49 -8.12 -17.87
CA ARG A 190 -12.40 -8.88 -18.47
C ARG A 190 -12.72 -9.21 -19.92
N SER A 191 -11.82 -8.87 -20.82
CA SER A 191 -11.89 -9.20 -22.25
C SER A 191 -10.58 -9.89 -22.68
N LEU A 192 -10.69 -11.03 -23.34
CA LEU A 192 -9.51 -11.81 -23.78
C LEU A 192 -8.47 -11.99 -22.68
N SER A 193 -8.92 -12.32 -21.47
CA SER A 193 -8.08 -12.50 -20.26
C SER A 193 -7.43 -11.23 -19.69
N GLN A 194 -7.73 -10.05 -20.24
CA GLN A 194 -7.18 -8.78 -19.76
C GLN A 194 -8.24 -7.88 -19.13
N LEU A 195 -7.86 -7.16 -18.10
CA LEU A 195 -8.65 -6.07 -17.55
C LEU A 195 -8.42 -4.78 -18.35
N PRO A 196 -9.40 -3.85 -18.36
CA PRO A 196 -9.22 -2.56 -19.04
C PRO A 196 -8.11 -1.75 -18.38
N PHE A 197 -7.28 -1.12 -19.19
CA PHE A 197 -6.26 -0.18 -18.72
C PHE A 197 -6.88 1.10 -18.15
N ASP A 198 -7.93 1.61 -18.80
CA ASP A 198 -8.77 2.72 -18.34
C ASP A 198 -10.22 2.24 -18.20
N VAL A 199 -10.72 2.25 -16.97
CA VAL A 199 -12.05 1.74 -16.63
C VAL A 199 -13.15 2.77 -16.81
N ALA A 200 -12.84 4.07 -16.83
CA ALA A 200 -13.86 5.13 -16.87
C ALA A 200 -14.72 5.04 -18.13
N GLY A 201 -14.10 4.90 -19.29
CA GLY A 201 -14.81 4.78 -20.57
C GLY A 201 -15.69 3.52 -20.65
N VAL A 202 -15.19 2.41 -20.11
CA VAL A 202 -15.90 1.12 -20.11
C VAL A 202 -17.16 1.15 -19.21
N LEU A 203 -17.08 1.87 -18.09
CA LEU A 203 -18.20 2.05 -17.15
C LEU A 203 -19.21 3.11 -17.62
N GLY A 204 -18.93 3.85 -18.70
CA GLY A 204 -19.72 5.01 -19.08
C GLY A 204 -19.66 6.13 -18.03
N ALA A 205 -18.57 6.18 -17.25
CA ALA A 205 -18.35 7.22 -16.27
C ALA A 205 -17.98 8.52 -16.98
N GLU A 206 -18.47 9.64 -16.45
CA GLU A 206 -18.13 10.95 -16.99
C GLU A 206 -16.61 11.19 -17.01
N SER A 207 -16.14 11.98 -17.98
CA SER A 207 -14.73 12.36 -18.08
C SER A 207 -14.21 12.89 -16.74
N PRO A 208 -12.92 12.64 -16.39
CA PRO A 208 -12.30 13.18 -15.18
C PRO A 208 -12.42 14.70 -15.02
N SER A 209 -12.54 15.43 -16.14
CA SER A 209 -12.73 16.88 -16.15
C SER A 209 -14.16 17.34 -15.79
N ALA A 210 -15.16 16.45 -15.87
CA ALA A 210 -16.52 16.78 -15.44
C ALA A 210 -16.56 16.84 -13.90
N ALA A 211 -16.87 18.04 -13.38
CA ALA A 211 -16.85 18.33 -11.95
C ALA A 211 -17.92 17.52 -11.22
N VAL A 212 -17.53 16.43 -10.58
CA VAL A 212 -18.40 15.73 -9.62
C VAL A 212 -18.49 16.60 -8.37
N SER A 213 -19.70 17.08 -8.07
CA SER A 213 -19.97 17.79 -6.81
C SER A 213 -19.84 16.79 -5.64
N SER A 214 -18.88 17.03 -4.76
CA SER A 214 -18.73 16.23 -3.54
C SER A 214 -19.27 16.98 -2.35
N ALA A 215 -20.09 16.33 -1.54
CA ALA A 215 -20.42 16.84 -0.21
C ALA A 215 -19.13 16.86 0.63
N THR A 216 -18.79 18.05 1.15
CA THR A 216 -17.65 18.22 2.06
C THR A 216 -17.95 17.49 3.38
N LEU A 217 -17.06 16.59 3.80
CA LEU A 217 -17.19 15.96 5.11
C LEU A 217 -16.90 16.98 6.22
N PRO A 218 -17.64 16.95 7.34
CA PRO A 218 -17.31 17.76 8.49
C PRO A 218 -15.92 17.41 9.04
N ALA A 219 -15.24 18.40 9.66
CA ALA A 219 -13.95 18.18 10.29
C ALA A 219 -14.08 17.17 11.44
N GLY A 220 -13.25 16.12 11.41
CA GLY A 220 -13.27 15.04 12.40
C GLY A 220 -13.20 13.66 11.71
N VAL A 221 -13.15 12.59 12.50
CA VAL A 221 -13.27 11.23 11.96
C VAL A 221 -14.73 11.01 11.56
N SER A 222 -15.03 11.23 10.28
CA SER A 222 -16.34 10.98 9.71
C SER A 222 -16.22 9.87 8.66
N VAL A 223 -17.00 8.81 8.81
CA VAL A 223 -17.12 7.74 7.83
C VAL A 223 -18.33 8.04 6.95
N ALA A 224 -18.10 8.59 5.77
CA ALA A 224 -19.17 8.73 4.79
C ALA A 224 -19.55 7.36 4.24
N ARG A 225 -20.81 7.01 4.35
CA ARG A 225 -21.35 5.80 3.72
C ARG A 225 -21.46 6.06 2.21
N LEU A 226 -20.51 5.53 1.46
CA LEU A 226 -20.50 5.64 0.02
C LEU A 226 -21.59 4.74 -0.58
N GLN A 227 -22.30 5.26 -1.57
CA GLN A 227 -23.28 4.49 -2.32
C GLN A 227 -22.67 3.97 -3.63
N PRO A 228 -22.83 2.70 -3.97
CA PRO A 228 -22.36 2.19 -5.24
C PRO A 228 -23.23 2.73 -6.38
N LYS A 229 -22.59 2.94 -7.53
CA LYS A 229 -23.20 3.15 -8.82
C LYS A 229 -23.28 1.82 -9.58
N THR A 230 -24.14 1.74 -10.58
CA THR A 230 -24.18 0.61 -11.50
C THR A 230 -24.05 1.13 -12.92
N SER A 231 -23.08 0.58 -13.69
CA SER A 231 -22.90 0.91 -15.08
C SER A 231 -24.02 0.35 -15.96
N PRO A 232 -24.18 0.81 -17.21
CA PRO A 232 -25.14 0.21 -18.17
C PRO A 232 -24.91 -1.29 -18.36
N GLY A 233 -23.66 -1.78 -18.23
CA GLY A 233 -23.32 -3.21 -18.30
C GLY A 233 -23.49 -3.97 -16.98
N GLY A 234 -24.15 -3.42 -15.97
CA GLY A 234 -24.45 -4.09 -14.70
C GLY A 234 -23.27 -4.23 -13.74
N VAL A 235 -22.17 -3.51 -13.95
CA VAL A 235 -20.99 -3.49 -13.07
C VAL A 235 -21.23 -2.50 -11.93
N ARG A 236 -21.08 -2.96 -10.70
CA ARG A 236 -21.17 -2.09 -9.50
C ARG A 236 -19.83 -1.46 -9.24
N TYR A 237 -19.79 -0.17 -8.98
CA TYR A 237 -18.57 0.58 -8.68
C TYR A 237 -18.87 1.76 -7.76
N PHE A 238 -17.83 2.28 -7.13
CA PHE A 238 -17.85 3.52 -6.35
C PHE A 238 -17.08 4.59 -7.11
N ASP A 239 -17.64 5.78 -7.18
CA ASP A 239 -17.03 6.96 -7.79
C ASP A 239 -16.92 8.04 -6.72
N VAL A 240 -15.69 8.31 -6.28
CA VAL A 240 -15.41 9.04 -5.06
C VAL A 240 -14.44 10.17 -5.32
N ILE A 241 -14.76 11.36 -4.82
CA ILE A 241 -13.83 12.48 -4.76
C ILE A 241 -13.15 12.49 -3.40
N GLN A 242 -11.82 12.58 -3.41
CA GLN A 242 -10.98 12.75 -2.23
C GLN A 242 -10.42 14.16 -2.22
N GLU A 243 -10.77 14.92 -1.20
CA GLU A 243 -10.27 16.28 -0.97
C GLU A 243 -8.95 16.28 -0.18
N ALA A 244 -8.28 17.44 -0.15
CA ALA A 244 -7.08 17.62 0.69
C ALA A 244 -7.41 17.39 2.18
N GLY A 245 -6.53 16.67 2.88
CA GLY A 245 -6.70 16.30 4.29
C GLY A 245 -7.51 15.03 4.51
N GLU A 246 -7.99 14.36 3.48
CA GLU A 246 -8.71 13.11 3.59
C GLU A 246 -7.82 11.89 3.34
N VAL A 247 -8.16 10.78 3.96
CA VAL A 247 -7.52 9.48 3.74
C VAL A 247 -8.52 8.52 3.12
N MET A 248 -8.13 7.91 2.01
CA MET A 248 -8.84 6.81 1.37
C MET A 248 -8.25 5.49 1.86
N PHE A 249 -9.07 4.57 2.32
CA PHE A 249 -8.72 3.18 2.61
C PHE A 249 -9.20 2.30 1.48
N VAL A 250 -8.31 1.47 0.94
CA VAL A 250 -8.61 0.48 -0.09
C VAL A 250 -8.43 -0.92 0.51
N PRO A 251 -9.50 -1.72 0.60
CA PRO A 251 -9.40 -3.10 1.08
C PRO A 251 -8.68 -4.02 0.08
N SER A 252 -8.28 -5.22 0.54
CA SER A 252 -7.72 -6.28 -0.31
C SER A 252 -8.68 -6.66 -1.45
N ASP A 253 -8.09 -6.98 -2.61
CA ASP A 253 -8.80 -7.39 -3.83
C ASP A 253 -9.67 -6.31 -4.50
N TRP A 254 -9.68 -5.08 -3.99
CA TRP A 254 -10.42 -3.99 -4.62
C TRP A 254 -9.62 -3.40 -5.78
N HIS A 255 -10.09 -3.60 -7.00
CA HIS A 255 -9.53 -2.93 -8.17
C HIS A 255 -9.95 -1.46 -8.21
N HIS A 256 -9.02 -0.60 -8.57
CA HIS A 256 -9.28 0.83 -8.59
C HIS A 256 -8.45 1.58 -9.62
N GLN A 257 -8.94 2.77 -9.98
CA GLN A 257 -8.26 3.73 -10.84
C GLN A 257 -8.36 5.12 -10.21
N VAL A 258 -7.31 5.93 -10.34
CA VAL A 258 -7.20 7.21 -9.65
C VAL A 258 -6.74 8.30 -10.60
N TRP A 259 -7.41 9.46 -10.58
CA TRP A 259 -7.02 10.66 -11.32
C TRP A 259 -6.75 11.81 -10.37
N ASN A 260 -5.75 12.61 -10.69
CA ASN A 260 -5.49 13.89 -10.05
C ASN A 260 -6.29 14.98 -10.78
N LEU A 261 -7.35 15.49 -10.16
CA LEU A 261 -8.19 16.55 -10.71
C LEU A 261 -7.57 17.94 -10.54
N ARG A 262 -6.58 18.05 -9.66
CA ARG A 262 -5.74 19.22 -9.40
C ARG A 262 -4.33 18.76 -9.14
N ASP A 263 -3.37 19.69 -9.13
CA ASP A 263 -2.02 19.38 -8.65
C ASP A 263 -2.09 18.81 -7.24
N THR A 264 -1.49 17.64 -7.06
CA THR A 264 -1.71 16.79 -5.89
C THR A 264 -0.40 16.29 -5.30
N ILE A 265 -0.33 16.24 -3.98
CA ILE A 265 0.66 15.48 -3.22
C ILE A 265 -0.10 14.51 -2.34
N SER A 266 0.28 13.23 -2.39
CA SER A 266 -0.28 12.22 -1.49
C SER A 266 0.80 11.28 -0.95
N ILE A 267 0.50 10.70 0.23
CA ILE A 267 1.28 9.67 0.90
C ILE A 267 0.45 8.41 0.85
N ASN A 268 1.04 7.33 0.37
CA ASN A 268 0.36 6.05 0.21
C ASN A 268 1.17 4.95 0.88
N HIS A 269 0.51 4.07 1.62
CA HIS A 269 1.11 2.84 2.13
C HIS A 269 0.33 1.63 1.65
N ASN A 270 1.05 0.60 1.25
CA ASN A 270 0.54 -0.76 1.17
C ASN A 270 0.94 -1.50 2.45
N TRP A 271 0.04 -2.31 3.03
CA TRP A 271 0.26 -2.93 4.33
C TRP A 271 -0.45 -4.27 4.50
N LEU A 272 0.18 -5.12 5.30
CA LEU A 272 -0.33 -6.44 5.67
C LEU A 272 -0.45 -6.54 7.19
N ASN A 273 -1.50 -7.21 7.64
CA ASN A 273 -1.67 -7.62 9.03
C ASN A 273 -2.59 -8.84 9.13
N ALA A 274 -3.00 -9.20 10.33
CA ALA A 274 -3.88 -10.34 10.58
C ALA A 274 -5.19 -10.32 9.78
N ALA A 275 -5.72 -9.15 9.42
CA ALA A 275 -6.99 -9.05 8.72
C ALA A 275 -6.90 -9.44 7.24
N ASN A 276 -5.75 -9.22 6.60
CA ASN A 276 -5.61 -9.42 5.15
C ASN A 276 -4.50 -10.40 4.73
N VAL A 277 -3.68 -10.88 5.64
CA VAL A 277 -2.59 -11.82 5.33
C VAL A 277 -3.08 -13.10 4.65
N GLY A 278 -4.30 -13.54 4.94
CA GLY A 278 -4.94 -14.67 4.25
C GLY A 278 -5.24 -14.37 2.78
N HIS A 279 -5.61 -13.14 2.43
CA HIS A 279 -5.76 -12.70 1.03
C HIS A 279 -4.43 -12.70 0.30
N ALA A 280 -3.39 -12.13 0.92
CA ALA A 280 -2.04 -12.13 0.37
C ALA A 280 -1.51 -13.55 0.13
N SER A 281 -1.71 -14.46 1.10
CA SER A 281 -1.31 -15.87 0.97
C SER A 281 -1.99 -16.56 -0.21
N ARG A 282 -3.31 -16.42 -0.36
CA ARG A 282 -4.05 -17.00 -1.49
C ARG A 282 -3.58 -16.43 -2.82
N HIS A 283 -3.37 -15.14 -2.89
CA HIS A 283 -2.89 -14.47 -4.10
C HIS A 283 -1.49 -14.96 -4.48
N LEU A 284 -0.57 -15.06 -3.52
CA LEU A 284 0.79 -15.57 -3.76
C LEU A 284 0.77 -16.99 -4.35
N LEU A 285 -0.05 -17.87 -3.77
CA LEU A 285 -0.18 -19.25 -4.25
C LEU A 285 -0.83 -19.35 -5.63
N ALA A 286 -1.86 -18.54 -5.91
CA ALA A 286 -2.45 -18.45 -7.22
C ALA A 286 -1.46 -17.91 -8.27
N SER A 287 -0.64 -16.94 -7.89
CA SER A 287 0.43 -16.40 -8.75
C SER A 287 1.52 -17.42 -9.01
N LEU A 288 1.92 -18.21 -7.99
CA LEU A 288 2.85 -19.32 -8.19
C LEU A 288 2.30 -20.37 -9.17
N THR A 289 1.02 -20.68 -9.06
CA THR A 289 0.33 -21.60 -10.00
C THR A 289 0.37 -21.04 -11.43
N ALA A 290 0.11 -19.75 -11.61
CA ALA A 290 0.17 -19.10 -12.91
C ALA A 290 1.61 -19.10 -13.49
N VAL A 291 2.62 -18.79 -12.68
CA VAL A 291 4.02 -18.84 -13.08
C VAL A 291 4.44 -20.25 -13.50
N LYS A 292 4.01 -21.28 -12.76
CA LYS A 292 4.26 -22.68 -13.13
C LYS A 292 3.61 -23.07 -14.47
N ALA A 293 2.42 -22.54 -14.75
CA ALA A 293 1.73 -22.75 -16.01
C ALA A 293 2.47 -22.08 -17.18
N GLU A 294 3.00 -20.88 -17.00
CA GLU A 294 3.81 -20.17 -18.01
C GLU A 294 5.13 -20.86 -18.30
N LEU A 295 5.72 -21.57 -17.34
CA LEU A 295 6.98 -22.31 -17.49
C LEU A 295 6.76 -23.80 -17.69
N ALA A 296 5.56 -24.25 -18.07
CA ALA A 296 5.21 -25.67 -18.18
C ALA A 296 5.94 -26.39 -19.31
N ASP A 297 6.25 -25.68 -20.38
CA ASP A 297 6.96 -26.23 -21.58
C ASP A 297 8.43 -26.60 -21.28
N ILE A 298 9.04 -25.99 -20.24
CA ILE A 298 10.39 -26.29 -19.78
C ILE A 298 10.42 -27.07 -18.46
N ALA A 299 9.27 -27.51 -17.98
CA ALA A 299 9.13 -28.18 -16.68
C ALA A 299 9.77 -29.58 -16.72
N ASP A 300 10.86 -29.77 -15.97
CA ASP A 300 11.53 -31.04 -15.75
C ASP A 300 11.38 -31.58 -14.32
N GLY A 301 10.67 -30.84 -13.45
CA GLY A 301 10.49 -31.17 -12.05
C GLY A 301 11.77 -31.03 -11.21
N SER A 302 12.83 -30.47 -11.77
CA SER A 302 14.11 -30.26 -11.06
C SER A 302 14.02 -29.10 -10.07
N GLY A 303 14.96 -29.07 -9.11
CA GLY A 303 15.16 -27.94 -8.23
C GLY A 303 15.49 -26.65 -8.99
N ALA A 304 16.16 -26.73 -10.13
CA ALA A 304 16.48 -25.58 -10.97
C ALA A 304 15.21 -24.94 -11.57
N TRP A 305 14.28 -25.74 -12.07
CA TRP A 305 12.99 -25.25 -12.55
C TRP A 305 12.16 -24.62 -11.44
N LEU A 306 12.11 -25.24 -10.26
CA LEU A 306 11.43 -24.65 -9.11
C LEU A 306 12.04 -23.30 -8.70
N ALA A 307 13.38 -23.17 -8.75
CA ALA A 307 14.07 -21.91 -8.49
C ALA A 307 13.70 -20.82 -9.50
N GLN A 308 13.59 -21.17 -10.79
CA GLN A 308 13.14 -20.23 -11.82
C GLN A 308 11.70 -19.76 -11.56
N CYS A 309 10.80 -20.66 -11.13
CA CYS A 309 9.44 -20.28 -10.74
C CYS A 309 9.43 -19.27 -9.59
N GLN A 310 10.27 -19.47 -8.55
CA GLN A 310 10.37 -18.52 -7.44
C GLN A 310 10.97 -17.18 -7.86
N GLN A 311 12.00 -17.19 -8.71
CA GLN A 311 12.59 -15.96 -9.26
C GLN A 311 11.59 -15.17 -10.09
N LEU A 312 10.83 -15.81 -10.97
CA LEU A 312 9.80 -15.15 -11.77
C LEU A 312 8.66 -14.63 -10.88
N LEU A 313 8.23 -15.42 -9.89
CA LEU A 313 7.24 -15.00 -8.91
C LEU A 313 7.70 -13.73 -8.18
N LYS A 314 8.94 -13.70 -7.68
CA LYS A 314 9.51 -12.51 -7.02
C LYS A 314 9.58 -11.31 -7.97
N ALA A 315 10.04 -11.49 -9.20
CA ALA A 315 10.15 -10.42 -10.18
C ALA A 315 8.81 -9.81 -10.59
N THR A 316 7.75 -10.63 -10.65
CA THR A 316 6.41 -10.20 -11.10
C THR A 316 5.50 -9.74 -9.95
N HIS A 317 5.71 -10.27 -8.74
CA HIS A 317 4.85 -10.03 -7.59
C HIS A 317 5.57 -9.39 -6.40
N GLY A 318 6.90 -9.18 -6.48
CA GLY A 318 7.70 -8.48 -5.48
C GLY A 318 8.14 -9.35 -4.28
N MET A 319 7.65 -10.60 -4.16
CA MET A 319 7.99 -11.52 -3.06
C MET A 319 7.84 -12.97 -3.53
N ASP A 320 8.75 -13.85 -3.13
CA ASP A 320 8.61 -15.28 -3.30
C ASP A 320 7.98 -15.97 -2.07
N VAL A 321 7.82 -17.29 -2.15
CA VAL A 321 7.20 -18.07 -1.06
C VAL A 321 8.05 -18.04 0.21
N ARG A 322 9.38 -18.11 0.07
CA ARG A 322 10.31 -18.11 1.20
C ARG A 322 10.23 -16.79 1.98
N GLU A 323 10.33 -15.67 1.27
CA GLU A 323 10.23 -14.34 1.88
C GLU A 323 8.88 -14.13 2.57
N PHE A 324 7.79 -14.67 2.00
CA PHE A 324 6.47 -14.56 2.64
C PHE A 324 6.41 -15.36 3.95
N VAL A 325 6.99 -16.57 4.02
CA VAL A 325 7.09 -17.35 5.26
C VAL A 325 8.00 -16.65 6.27
N GLU A 326 9.12 -16.06 5.83
CA GLU A 326 10.02 -15.26 6.67
C GLU A 326 9.31 -14.03 7.28
N LEU A 327 8.50 -13.32 6.48
CA LEU A 327 7.67 -12.21 6.96
C LEU A 327 6.69 -12.66 8.05
N LEU A 328 6.05 -13.82 7.87
CA LEU A 328 5.13 -14.38 8.87
C LEU A 328 5.85 -14.75 10.15
N CYS A 329 7.02 -15.39 10.07
CA CYS A 329 7.84 -15.73 11.22
C CYS A 329 8.31 -14.46 11.95
N PHE A 330 8.77 -13.46 11.23
CA PHE A 330 9.15 -12.15 11.77
C PHE A 330 7.98 -11.48 12.52
N ALA A 331 6.81 -11.45 11.89
CA ALA A 331 5.61 -10.88 12.51
C ALA A 331 5.23 -11.62 13.80
N ALA A 332 5.39 -12.96 13.84
CA ALA A 332 5.13 -13.75 15.03
C ALA A 332 6.15 -13.49 16.15
N ASP A 333 7.46 -13.52 15.84
CA ASP A 333 8.53 -13.33 16.84
C ASP A 333 8.32 -12.03 17.62
N ARG A 334 8.06 -10.91 16.92
CA ARG A 334 7.77 -9.62 17.57
C ARG A 334 6.55 -9.65 18.48
N ARG A 335 5.51 -10.42 18.12
CA ARG A 335 4.26 -10.52 18.87
C ARG A 335 4.35 -11.49 20.05
N LEU A 336 5.14 -12.54 19.90
CA LEU A 336 5.44 -13.50 20.98
C LEU A 336 6.13 -12.81 22.15
N ASP A 337 7.12 -11.96 21.91
CA ASP A 337 7.81 -11.18 22.95
C ASP A 337 6.83 -10.32 23.75
N GLY A 338 5.89 -9.65 23.06
CA GLY A 338 4.85 -8.87 23.73
C GLY A 338 3.81 -9.70 24.47
N ALA A 339 3.43 -10.86 23.92
CA ALA A 339 2.44 -11.75 24.54
C ALA A 339 3.01 -12.42 25.80
N ARG A 340 4.32 -12.73 25.81
CA ARG A 340 5.06 -13.24 26.97
C ARG A 340 5.29 -12.16 28.04
N GLY A 341 4.96 -10.89 27.78
CA GLY A 341 5.11 -9.79 28.71
C GLY A 341 6.52 -9.21 28.81
N ALA A 342 7.43 -9.61 27.93
CA ALA A 342 8.82 -9.14 27.92
C ALA A 342 8.96 -7.66 27.55
N ALA A 343 8.11 -7.16 26.66
CA ALA A 343 8.06 -5.74 26.25
C ALA A 343 6.70 -5.38 25.65
N ALA A 344 6.34 -4.09 25.66
CA ALA A 344 5.20 -3.61 24.89
C ALA A 344 5.54 -3.64 23.39
N VAL A 345 4.79 -4.42 22.60
CA VAL A 345 4.96 -4.43 21.15
C VAL A 345 4.44 -3.13 20.56
N ARG A 346 5.31 -2.49 19.81
CA ARG A 346 4.99 -1.26 19.09
C ARG A 346 4.94 -1.55 17.59
N GLY A 347 3.83 -1.18 16.97
CA GLY A 347 3.74 -1.10 15.52
C GLY A 347 4.49 0.11 14.96
N LEU A 348 4.22 0.44 13.71
CA LEU A 348 4.83 1.61 13.07
C LEU A 348 4.66 2.89 13.89
N ASP A 349 5.69 3.73 13.87
CA ASP A 349 5.71 5.04 14.56
C ASP A 349 5.43 4.95 16.07
N GLY A 350 5.73 3.80 16.68
CA GLY A 350 5.67 3.59 18.13
C GLY A 350 4.26 3.43 18.72
N TRP A 351 3.24 3.11 17.90
CA TRP A 351 1.91 2.80 18.39
C TRP A 351 1.89 1.45 19.13
N GLN A 352 1.31 1.43 20.34
CA GLN A 352 1.22 0.22 21.13
C GLN A 352 0.03 -0.65 20.73
N HIS A 353 0.25 -1.96 20.68
CA HIS A 353 -0.80 -2.96 20.49
C HIS A 353 -1.28 -3.54 21.82
N SER A 354 -2.58 -3.79 21.94
CA SER A 354 -3.15 -4.48 23.10
C SER A 354 -2.78 -5.97 23.09
N ARG A 355 -2.84 -6.62 24.24
CA ARG A 355 -2.61 -8.08 24.33
C ARG A 355 -3.58 -8.89 23.46
N ASP A 356 -4.84 -8.47 23.37
CA ASP A 356 -5.83 -9.16 22.54
C ASP A 356 -5.52 -9.02 21.07
N HIS A 357 -5.03 -7.83 20.65
CA HIS A 357 -4.54 -7.63 19.29
C HIS A 357 -3.36 -8.57 18.97
N LEU A 358 -2.39 -8.69 19.88
CA LEU A 358 -1.25 -9.59 19.68
C LEU A 358 -1.68 -11.05 19.59
N ARG A 359 -2.61 -11.51 20.46
CA ARG A 359 -3.15 -12.88 20.39
C ARG A 359 -3.88 -13.15 19.07
N TRP A 360 -4.65 -12.20 18.60
CA TRP A 360 -5.32 -12.30 17.31
C TRP A 360 -4.32 -12.37 16.16
N ASP A 361 -3.28 -11.53 16.16
CA ASP A 361 -2.20 -11.56 15.17
C ASP A 361 -1.53 -12.97 15.16
N LEU A 362 -1.14 -13.49 16.33
CA LEU A 362 -0.50 -14.79 16.48
C LEU A 362 -1.40 -15.93 15.99
N ALA A 363 -2.69 -15.92 16.31
CA ALA A 363 -3.63 -16.93 15.85
C ALA A 363 -3.72 -16.92 14.30
N ARG A 364 -3.69 -15.75 13.67
CA ARG A 364 -3.71 -15.63 12.21
C ARG A 364 -2.41 -16.10 11.56
N VAL A 365 -1.25 -15.73 12.11
CA VAL A 365 0.04 -16.21 11.63
C VAL A 365 0.09 -17.74 11.70
N ARG A 366 -0.26 -18.35 12.86
CA ARG A 366 -0.32 -19.80 13.01
C ARG A 366 -1.19 -20.47 11.96
N CYS A 367 -2.39 -19.93 11.71
CA CYS A 367 -3.31 -20.48 10.72
C CYS A 367 -2.70 -20.45 9.31
N VAL A 368 -2.13 -19.33 8.89
CA VAL A 368 -1.54 -19.20 7.56
C VAL A 368 -0.30 -20.06 7.40
N LEU A 369 0.60 -20.08 8.39
CA LEU A 369 1.79 -20.92 8.36
C LEU A 369 1.42 -22.42 8.27
N ARG A 370 0.47 -22.92 9.07
CA ARG A 370 0.02 -24.31 8.99
C ARG A 370 -0.52 -24.67 7.60
N ARG A 371 -1.27 -23.77 6.99
CA ARG A 371 -1.78 -23.99 5.62
C ARG A 371 -0.67 -24.02 4.58
N LEU A 372 0.31 -23.12 4.67
CA LEU A 372 1.44 -23.07 3.77
C LEU A 372 2.31 -24.33 3.92
N LEU A 373 2.63 -24.74 5.13
CA LEU A 373 3.43 -25.91 5.42
C LEU A 373 2.77 -27.24 5.01
N ALA A 374 1.46 -27.27 4.80
CA ALA A 374 0.74 -28.43 4.27
C ALA A 374 0.80 -28.54 2.74
N LEU A 375 1.36 -27.54 2.04
CA LEU A 375 1.41 -27.50 0.58
C LEU A 375 2.77 -27.97 0.07
N GLU A 376 2.77 -28.95 -0.83
CA GLU A 376 3.99 -29.47 -1.45
C GLU A 376 4.74 -28.38 -2.22
N ASP A 377 4.03 -27.47 -2.89
CA ASP A 377 4.59 -26.32 -3.61
C ASP A 377 5.39 -25.36 -2.71
N VAL A 378 5.09 -25.31 -1.43
CA VAL A 378 5.82 -24.53 -0.45
C VAL A 378 7.00 -25.33 0.12
N THR A 379 6.75 -26.58 0.52
CA THR A 379 7.79 -27.39 1.19
C THR A 379 8.90 -27.85 0.25
N ARG A 380 8.65 -27.92 -1.04
CA ARG A 380 9.64 -28.26 -2.08
C ARG A 380 10.26 -27.03 -2.76
N ALA A 381 9.89 -25.82 -2.38
CA ALA A 381 10.54 -24.62 -2.89
C ALA A 381 12.04 -24.63 -2.51
N PRO A 382 12.94 -24.10 -3.36
CA PRO A 382 14.38 -24.10 -3.07
C PRO A 382 14.72 -23.35 -1.78
N ASP A 383 15.76 -23.79 -1.10
CA ASP A 383 16.35 -23.16 0.10
C ASP A 383 15.35 -22.94 1.25
N MET A 384 14.35 -23.84 1.37
CA MET A 384 13.28 -23.72 2.37
C MET A 384 13.58 -24.41 3.71
N ASP A 385 14.57 -25.30 3.81
CA ASP A 385 14.77 -26.17 4.98
C ASP A 385 14.86 -25.39 6.30
N GLU A 386 15.70 -24.36 6.35
CA GLU A 386 15.87 -23.52 7.54
C GLU A 386 14.60 -22.69 7.83
N CYS A 387 13.98 -22.14 6.78
CA CYS A 387 12.76 -21.38 6.87
C CYS A 387 11.58 -22.23 7.38
N LEU A 388 11.43 -23.47 6.89
CA LEU A 388 10.43 -24.42 7.36
C LEU A 388 10.65 -24.83 8.82
N ALA A 389 11.90 -25.11 9.21
CA ALA A 389 12.24 -25.41 10.60
C ALA A 389 11.94 -24.24 11.53
N ARG A 390 12.20 -23.01 11.11
CA ARG A 390 11.82 -21.79 11.85
C ARG A 390 10.30 -21.69 11.97
N ALA A 391 9.57 -21.85 10.86
CA ALA A 391 8.11 -21.75 10.85
C ALA A 391 7.45 -22.79 11.79
N GLN A 392 7.99 -24.02 11.84
CA GLN A 392 7.52 -25.06 12.78
C GLN A 392 7.75 -24.68 14.23
N ARG A 393 8.94 -24.12 14.58
CA ARG A 393 9.22 -23.62 15.93
C ARG A 393 8.27 -22.47 16.31
N VAL A 394 8.08 -21.52 15.41
CA VAL A 394 7.15 -20.39 15.61
C VAL A 394 5.71 -20.87 15.87
N ILE A 395 5.24 -21.87 15.14
CA ILE A 395 3.92 -22.47 15.38
C ILE A 395 3.84 -23.06 16.80
N ALA A 396 4.86 -23.83 17.22
CA ALA A 396 4.91 -24.42 18.57
C ALA A 396 4.92 -23.34 19.66
N ASP A 397 5.72 -22.29 19.50
CA ASP A 397 5.78 -21.15 20.44
C ASP A 397 4.44 -20.40 20.54
N ILE A 398 3.73 -20.25 19.42
CA ILE A 398 2.39 -19.64 19.41
C ILE A 398 1.40 -20.52 20.18
N GLU A 399 1.46 -21.84 20.02
CA GLU A 399 0.57 -22.78 20.70
C GLU A 399 0.80 -22.82 22.20
N GLU A 400 2.04 -22.63 22.65
CA GLU A 400 2.37 -22.49 24.07
C GLU A 400 1.76 -21.23 24.69
N VAL A 401 1.87 -20.06 23.96
CA VAL A 401 1.42 -18.74 24.46
C VAL A 401 -0.07 -18.51 24.25
N CYS A 402 -0.61 -19.04 23.17
CA CYS A 402 -2.01 -18.90 22.76
C CYS A 402 -2.57 -20.29 22.40
N PRO A 403 -2.81 -21.16 23.37
CA PRO A 403 -3.36 -22.49 23.09
C PRO A 403 -4.70 -22.36 22.35
N PRO A 404 -5.01 -23.30 21.42
CA PRO A 404 -6.31 -23.34 20.78
C PRO A 404 -7.40 -23.52 21.85
N GLU A 405 -8.55 -22.88 21.63
CA GLU A 405 -9.69 -23.04 22.54
C GLU A 405 -10.08 -24.52 22.60
N ALA A 406 -10.31 -25.03 23.83
CA ALA A 406 -10.68 -26.41 24.07
C ALA A 406 -12.11 -26.68 23.55
N GLY A 407 -12.24 -27.00 22.28
CA GLY A 407 -13.57 -27.21 21.67
C GLY A 407 -13.60 -27.78 20.25
N GLY A 408 -12.49 -28.23 19.72
CA GLY A 408 -12.44 -28.89 18.42
C GLY A 408 -11.13 -28.66 17.71
N ALA A 409 -10.33 -29.70 17.55
CA ALA A 409 -9.25 -29.64 16.56
C ALA A 409 -9.89 -29.43 15.18
N PRO A 410 -9.62 -28.31 14.47
CA PRO A 410 -10.15 -28.14 13.14
C PRO A 410 -9.60 -29.24 12.24
N GLY A 411 -10.43 -29.80 11.39
CA GLY A 411 -9.99 -30.73 10.37
C GLY A 411 -8.92 -30.11 9.47
N PRO A 412 -8.12 -30.91 8.77
CA PRO A 412 -7.10 -30.40 7.85
C PRO A 412 -7.76 -29.44 6.85
N GLY A 413 -7.42 -28.15 6.94
CA GLY A 413 -7.95 -27.07 6.11
C GLY A 413 -8.98 -26.15 6.77
N GLN A 414 -9.48 -26.43 7.96
CA GLN A 414 -10.33 -25.52 8.73
C GLN A 414 -9.51 -24.64 9.69
N CYS A 415 -9.87 -23.36 9.77
CA CYS A 415 -9.25 -22.38 10.67
C CYS A 415 -10.21 -22.03 11.82
N ASP A 416 -9.71 -22.10 13.06
CA ASP A 416 -10.44 -21.70 14.27
C ASP A 416 -10.77 -20.20 14.32
N CYS A 417 -10.18 -19.42 13.43
CA CYS A 417 -10.25 -17.96 13.49
C CYS A 417 -11.54 -17.36 12.92
N GLY A 418 -12.47 -18.15 12.41
CA GLY A 418 -13.77 -17.68 11.85
C GLY A 418 -13.71 -16.76 10.62
N VAL A 419 -12.51 -16.50 10.09
CA VAL A 419 -12.26 -15.51 9.03
C VAL A 419 -11.52 -16.10 7.82
N CYS A 420 -11.08 -17.36 7.89
CA CYS A 420 -10.35 -18.04 6.81
C CYS A 420 -11.24 -18.80 5.81
N ALA A 421 -12.57 -18.61 5.88
CA ALA A 421 -13.50 -19.17 4.91
C ALA A 421 -13.47 -18.39 3.59
#